data_d49da5d958a68a4900049296b153de7e
#
_entry.id   d49da5d958a68a4900049296b153de7e
#
_cell.length_a   1.000
_cell.length_b   1.000
_cell.length_c   1.000
_cell.angle_alpha   90.00
_cell.angle_beta   90.00
_cell.angle_gamma   90.00
#
_symmetry.space_group_name_H-M   'P 1'
#
loop_
_entity.id
_entity.type
_entity.pdbx_description
1 polymer ?
#
loop_
_entity_poly.entity_id
_entity_poly.type
_entity_poly.pdbx_seq_one_letter_code
_entity_poly.pdbx_strand_id
1 'polypeptide(L)'
;LVITGPPRSGTTLLLELLACDEETWRPLTGPEALVPGDDGSDVLTSALAGQALAFQATKNAHFEEVDGPTECRSLLENAGAPYVFWWVLGLTAPLDAWLADDLWRRSDYAFYRQELAAVRLAGGRADTRRWLLKDPCHLFSLDELFEALPKARVVWLHRDPATVSAS
;
A
#
# COMPACT_ATOMS: atom_id res chain seq x y z
N LEU A 1 -8.17 -2.50 9.12
CA LEU A 1 -6.88 -2.41 9.83
C LEU A 1 -5.84 -1.86 8.87
N VAL A 2 -5.01 -0.96 9.34
CA VAL A 2 -3.86 -0.43 8.58
C VAL A 2 -2.60 -0.75 9.34
N ILE A 3 -1.66 -1.42 8.70
CA ILE A 3 -0.34 -1.74 9.23
C ILE A 3 0.65 -0.71 8.69
N THR A 4 1.43 -0.09 9.55
CA THR A 4 2.47 0.84 9.17
C THR A 4 3.68 0.73 10.09
N GLY A 5 4.78 1.34 9.72
CA GLY A 5 6.03 1.32 10.46
C GLY A 5 7.21 1.61 9.54
N PRO A 6 8.39 1.88 10.07
CA PRO A 6 9.58 2.02 9.24
C PRO A 6 9.80 0.79 8.35
N PRO A 7 10.33 0.95 7.15
CA PRO A 7 10.78 -0.19 6.35
C PRO A 7 11.65 -1.13 7.18
N ARG A 8 11.58 -2.43 6.91
CA ARG A 8 12.33 -3.47 7.64
C ARG A 8 11.92 -3.67 9.11
N SER A 9 10.75 -3.15 9.53
CA SER A 9 10.22 -3.36 10.89
C SER A 9 9.37 -4.64 11.04
N GLY A 10 9.13 -5.40 9.96
CA GLY A 10 8.34 -6.63 9.97
C GLY A 10 6.88 -6.44 9.55
N THR A 11 6.55 -5.30 8.94
CA THR A 11 5.19 -5.00 8.49
C THR A 11 4.67 -6.00 7.46
N THR A 12 5.51 -6.48 6.55
CA THR A 12 5.13 -7.50 5.56
C THR A 12 4.78 -8.83 6.23
N LEU A 13 5.62 -9.29 7.16
CA LEU A 13 5.35 -10.53 7.90
C LEU A 13 4.01 -10.44 8.66
N LEU A 14 3.73 -9.29 9.30
CA LEU A 14 2.47 -9.11 10.00
C LEU A 14 1.28 -9.09 9.04
N LEU A 15 1.44 -8.47 7.86
CA LEU A 15 0.42 -8.49 6.81
C LEU A 15 0.08 -9.92 6.39
N GLU A 16 1.10 -10.72 6.07
CA GLU A 16 0.95 -12.12 5.65
C GLU A 16 0.30 -12.98 6.73
N LEU A 17 0.74 -12.85 7.98
CA LEU A 17 0.18 -13.60 9.11
C LEU A 17 -1.30 -13.26 9.34
N LEU A 18 -1.68 -11.99 9.26
CA LEU A 18 -3.08 -11.60 9.43
C LEU A 18 -3.92 -12.00 8.22
N ALA A 19 -3.35 -11.99 7.02
CA ALA A 19 -4.04 -12.41 5.80
C ALA A 19 -4.41 -13.89 5.79
N CYS A 20 -3.78 -14.73 6.63
CA CYS A 20 -4.17 -16.14 6.80
C CYS A 20 -5.59 -16.31 7.39
N ASP A 21 -6.15 -15.29 8.03
CA ASP A 21 -7.57 -15.25 8.42
C ASP A 21 -8.41 -14.68 7.28
N GLU A 22 -8.62 -15.49 6.27
CA GLU A 22 -9.36 -15.14 5.04
C GLU A 22 -10.83 -14.84 5.26
N GLU A 23 -11.40 -15.24 6.39
CA GLU A 23 -12.80 -14.95 6.72
C GLU A 23 -12.97 -13.51 7.23
N THR A 24 -12.00 -13.01 7.96
CA THR A 24 -12.04 -11.66 8.57
C THR A 24 -11.42 -10.60 7.67
N TRP A 25 -10.29 -10.91 7.05
CA TRP A 25 -9.46 -9.90 6.40
C TRP A 25 -9.47 -10.02 4.88
N ARG A 26 -9.47 -8.86 4.27
CA ARG A 26 -9.28 -8.68 2.83
C ARG A 26 -8.03 -7.83 2.60
N PRO A 27 -6.88 -8.46 2.34
CA PRO A 27 -5.71 -7.72 1.88
C PRO A 27 -5.94 -7.18 0.47
N LEU A 28 -5.15 -6.19 0.08
CA LEU A 28 -5.02 -5.76 -1.30
C LEU A 28 -4.09 -6.71 -2.02
N THR A 29 -4.38 -7.05 -3.27
CA THR A 29 -3.52 -7.87 -4.13
C THR A 29 -2.77 -7.00 -5.15
N GLY A 30 -1.71 -7.55 -5.77
CA GLY A 30 -0.91 -6.83 -6.77
C GLY A 30 -1.72 -6.28 -7.94
N PRO A 31 -2.55 -7.09 -8.63
CA PRO A 31 -3.41 -6.61 -9.71
C PRO A 31 -4.36 -5.50 -9.29
N GLU A 32 -5.02 -5.65 -8.15
CA GLU A 32 -5.95 -4.65 -7.60
C GLU A 32 -5.27 -3.32 -7.26
N ALA A 33 -4.01 -3.38 -6.81
CA ALA A 33 -3.24 -2.20 -6.47
C ALA A 33 -2.81 -1.42 -7.71
N LEU A 34 -2.54 -2.13 -8.82
CA LEU A 34 -2.09 -1.52 -10.09
C LEU A 34 -3.25 -0.96 -10.90
N VAL A 35 -4.38 -1.67 -10.94
CA VAL A 35 -5.56 -1.29 -11.73
C VAL A 35 -6.81 -1.39 -10.87
N PRO A 36 -7.06 -0.40 -10.00
CA PRO A 36 -8.26 -0.37 -9.17
C PRO A 36 -9.53 -0.42 -10.02
N GLY A 37 -10.40 -1.39 -9.72
CA GLY A 37 -11.65 -1.56 -10.47
C GLY A 37 -11.59 -2.64 -11.55
N ASP A 38 -10.44 -3.24 -11.82
CA ASP A 38 -10.35 -4.49 -12.55
C ASP A 38 -10.70 -5.67 -11.61
N ASP A 39 -11.40 -6.65 -12.13
CA ASP A 39 -11.79 -7.87 -11.39
C ASP A 39 -10.66 -8.93 -11.37
N GLY A 40 -9.47 -8.59 -11.89
CA GLY A 40 -8.33 -9.48 -12.00
C GLY A 40 -8.42 -10.47 -13.18
N SER A 41 -9.46 -10.36 -14.01
CA SER A 41 -9.64 -11.25 -15.17
C SER A 41 -8.78 -10.84 -16.38
N ASP A 42 -8.25 -9.61 -16.39
CA ASP A 42 -7.44 -9.13 -17.50
C ASP A 42 -6.01 -9.70 -17.43
N VAL A 43 -5.68 -10.47 -18.45
CA VAL A 43 -4.34 -11.05 -18.64
C VAL A 43 -3.23 -10.00 -18.69
N LEU A 44 -3.54 -8.79 -19.20
CA LEU A 44 -2.58 -7.69 -19.27
C LEU A 44 -2.26 -7.15 -17.86
N THR A 45 -3.27 -6.97 -17.03
CA THR A 45 -3.09 -6.53 -15.63
C THR A 45 -2.25 -7.51 -14.85
N SER A 46 -2.54 -8.81 -14.98
CA SER A 46 -1.73 -9.87 -14.34
C SER A 46 -0.30 -9.90 -14.86
N ALA A 47 -0.09 -9.68 -16.17
CA ALA A 47 1.24 -9.63 -16.75
C ALA A 47 2.05 -8.40 -16.29
N LEU A 48 1.41 -7.25 -16.18
CA LEU A 48 2.02 -6.01 -15.65
C LEU A 48 2.39 -6.15 -14.18
N ALA A 49 1.51 -6.73 -13.38
CA ALA A 49 1.79 -7.04 -11.99
C ALA A 49 2.98 -8.00 -11.86
N GLY A 50 3.02 -9.05 -12.67
CA GLY A 50 4.15 -9.99 -12.73
C GLY A 50 5.48 -9.31 -13.11
N GLN A 51 5.46 -8.37 -14.06
CA GLN A 51 6.66 -7.61 -14.43
C GLN A 51 7.12 -6.66 -13.32
N ALA A 52 6.20 -5.96 -12.66
CA ALA A 52 6.51 -5.08 -11.55
C ALA A 52 7.17 -5.85 -10.40
N LEU A 53 6.62 -7.02 -10.05
CA LEU A 53 7.18 -7.90 -9.03
C LEU A 53 8.53 -8.51 -9.42
N ALA A 54 8.70 -8.92 -10.67
CA ALA A 54 9.99 -9.41 -11.18
C ALA A 54 11.07 -8.31 -11.07
N PHE A 55 10.73 -7.06 -11.32
CA PHE A 55 11.64 -5.93 -11.13
C PHE A 55 12.00 -5.70 -9.66
N GLN A 56 11.06 -5.88 -8.75
CA GLN A 56 11.32 -5.80 -7.31
C GLN A 56 12.15 -6.99 -6.80
N ALA A 57 11.88 -8.21 -7.28
CA ALA A 57 12.63 -9.41 -6.91
C ALA A 57 14.12 -9.34 -7.27
N THR A 58 14.50 -8.62 -8.34
CA THR A 58 15.90 -8.41 -8.70
C THR A 58 16.69 -7.59 -7.66
N LYS A 59 16.00 -6.92 -6.73
CA LYS A 59 16.62 -6.11 -5.68
C LYS A 59 16.75 -6.83 -4.32
N ASN A 60 16.53 -8.15 -4.27
CA ASN A 60 16.73 -9.02 -3.09
C ASN A 60 15.99 -8.62 -1.80
N ALA A 61 14.92 -7.82 -1.88
CA ALA A 61 14.33 -7.26 -0.67
C ALA A 61 13.00 -7.90 -0.26
N HIS A 62 12.16 -8.34 -1.18
CA HIS A 62 10.84 -8.89 -0.87
C HIS A 62 10.42 -9.94 -1.90
N PHE A 63 9.97 -11.09 -1.41
CA PHE A 63 9.19 -12.02 -2.22
C PHE A 63 7.72 -11.62 -2.05
N GLU A 64 7.13 -11.07 -3.09
CA GLU A 64 5.69 -10.84 -3.15
C GLU A 64 5.12 -11.74 -4.25
N GLU A 65 4.09 -12.49 -3.94
CA GLU A 65 3.32 -13.23 -4.93
C GLU A 65 2.39 -12.26 -5.67
N VAL A 66 2.19 -12.47 -6.98
CA VAL A 66 1.32 -11.58 -7.80
C VAL A 66 -0.06 -11.43 -7.19
N ASP A 67 -0.64 -12.54 -6.78
CA ASP A 67 -1.99 -12.59 -6.19
C ASP A 67 -1.98 -12.56 -4.65
N GLY A 68 -0.79 -12.41 -4.06
CA GLY A 68 -0.60 -12.32 -2.62
C GLY A 68 -0.90 -10.93 -2.05
N PRO A 69 -0.92 -10.83 -0.71
CA PRO A 69 -1.07 -9.55 -0.03
C PRO A 69 0.05 -8.57 -0.39
N THR A 70 -0.31 -7.37 -0.85
CA THR A 70 0.66 -6.35 -1.26
C THR A 70 0.53 -5.03 -0.49
N GLU A 71 1.50 -4.15 -0.68
CA GLU A 71 1.45 -2.78 -0.17
C GLU A 71 0.42 -1.95 -0.93
N CYS A 72 -0.27 -1.06 -0.22
CA CYS A 72 -1.22 -0.15 -0.86
C CYS A 72 -0.58 1.11 -1.46
N ARG A 73 0.74 1.09 -1.63
CA ARG A 73 1.53 2.20 -2.18
C ARG A 73 1.06 2.61 -3.57
N SER A 74 0.83 1.64 -4.45
CA SER A 74 0.42 1.91 -5.82
C SER A 74 -0.86 2.73 -5.90
N LEU A 75 -1.80 2.53 -4.97
CA LEU A 75 -3.02 3.35 -4.89
C LEU A 75 -2.69 4.82 -4.55
N LEU A 76 -1.71 5.06 -3.69
CA LEU A 76 -1.26 6.42 -3.38
C LEU A 76 -0.47 7.04 -4.56
N GLU A 77 0.32 6.22 -5.27
CA GLU A 77 1.06 6.65 -6.46
C GLU A 77 0.14 7.01 -7.63
N ASN A 78 -0.97 6.33 -7.79
CA ASN A 78 -1.99 6.64 -8.79
C ASN A 78 -2.61 8.04 -8.58
N ALA A 79 -2.66 8.53 -7.35
CA ALA A 79 -3.10 9.89 -7.04
C ALA A 79 -2.14 10.99 -7.53
N GLY A 80 -0.93 10.62 -7.96
CA GLY A 80 0.08 11.55 -8.44
C GLY A 80 1.16 11.88 -7.43
N ALA A 81 1.25 11.15 -6.31
CA ALA A 81 2.29 11.27 -5.30
C ALA A 81 3.35 10.16 -5.43
N PRO A 82 4.19 10.16 -6.49
CA PRO A 82 5.15 9.10 -6.74
C PRO A 82 6.39 9.24 -5.86
N TYR A 83 6.22 9.30 -4.52
CA TYR A 83 7.33 9.53 -3.58
C TYR A 83 8.39 8.43 -3.63
N VAL A 84 8.05 7.22 -4.05
CA VAL A 84 9.04 6.16 -4.30
C VAL A 84 9.94 6.53 -5.48
N PHE A 85 9.38 7.07 -6.55
CA PHE A 85 10.16 7.56 -7.69
C PHE A 85 11.08 8.73 -7.28
N TRP A 86 10.56 9.67 -6.50
CA TRP A 86 11.37 10.78 -6.02
C TRP A 86 12.54 10.31 -5.16
N TRP A 87 12.29 9.33 -4.30
CA TRP A 87 13.32 8.75 -3.46
C TRP A 87 14.35 7.93 -4.27
N VAL A 88 13.90 7.07 -5.17
CA VAL A 88 14.78 6.25 -6.03
C VAL A 88 15.62 7.10 -6.97
N LEU A 89 15.07 8.21 -7.46
CA LEU A 89 15.78 9.14 -8.35
C LEU A 89 16.62 10.18 -7.58
N GLY A 90 16.64 10.14 -6.25
CA GLY A 90 17.32 11.14 -5.43
C GLY A 90 16.69 12.54 -5.49
N LEU A 91 15.44 12.64 -5.94
CA LEU A 91 14.71 13.89 -6.03
C LEU A 91 14.03 14.18 -4.68
N THR A 92 14.83 14.56 -3.67
CA THR A 92 14.31 14.78 -2.30
C THR A 92 13.51 16.08 -2.17
N ALA A 93 13.85 17.11 -2.91
CA ALA A 93 13.17 18.40 -2.80
C ALA A 93 11.67 18.35 -3.14
N PRO A 94 11.19 17.66 -4.19
CA PRO A 94 9.76 17.44 -4.40
C PRO A 94 9.09 16.64 -3.27
N LEU A 95 9.78 15.65 -2.72
CA LEU A 95 9.27 14.88 -1.58
C LEU A 95 9.13 15.74 -0.33
N ASP A 96 10.14 16.57 -0.02
CA ASP A 96 10.11 17.51 1.10
C ASP A 96 8.94 18.50 0.95
N ALA A 97 8.73 19.01 -0.27
CA ALA A 97 7.61 19.90 -0.57
C ALA A 97 6.25 19.21 -0.37
N TRP A 98 6.11 17.95 -0.82
CA TRP A 98 4.90 17.17 -0.64
C TRP A 98 4.64 16.87 0.84
N LEU A 99 5.68 16.49 1.60
CA LEU A 99 5.56 16.26 3.04
C LEU A 99 5.15 17.51 3.82
N ALA A 100 5.51 18.69 3.31
CA ALA A 100 5.14 19.98 3.90
C ALA A 100 3.74 20.49 3.48
N ASP A 101 3.14 19.92 2.44
CA ASP A 101 1.89 20.39 1.85
C ASP A 101 0.71 19.48 2.23
N ASP A 102 -0.04 19.89 3.25
CA ASP A 102 -1.23 19.16 3.74
C ASP A 102 -2.32 19.03 2.68
N LEU A 103 -2.42 19.99 1.76
CA LEU A 103 -3.48 20.00 0.75
C LEU A 103 -3.28 18.86 -0.25
N TRP A 104 -2.04 18.61 -0.66
CA TRP A 104 -1.70 17.52 -1.55
C TRP A 104 -1.96 16.17 -0.88
N ARG A 105 -1.49 15.99 0.35
CA ARG A 105 -1.72 14.75 1.09
C ARG A 105 -3.20 14.43 1.25
N ARG A 106 -4.02 15.43 1.56
CA ARG A 106 -5.49 15.27 1.65
C ARG A 106 -6.12 14.86 0.32
N SER A 107 -5.66 15.46 -0.79
CA SER A 107 -6.11 15.10 -2.13
C SER A 107 -5.78 13.65 -2.45
N ASP A 108 -4.56 13.22 -2.18
CA ASP A 108 -4.08 11.86 -2.43
C ASP A 108 -4.87 10.83 -1.62
N TYR A 109 -5.12 11.09 -0.34
CA TYR A 109 -5.90 10.19 0.50
C TYR A 109 -7.40 10.18 0.15
N ALA A 110 -7.94 11.28 -0.34
CA ALA A 110 -9.30 11.30 -0.88
C ALA A 110 -9.42 10.41 -2.13
N PHE A 111 -8.42 10.46 -3.01
CA PHE A 111 -8.35 9.60 -4.19
C PHE A 111 -8.13 8.14 -3.80
N TYR A 112 -7.17 7.86 -2.92
CA TYR A 112 -6.92 6.53 -2.36
C TYR A 112 -8.19 5.86 -1.83
N ARG A 113 -9.05 6.60 -1.12
CA ARG A 113 -10.34 6.09 -0.67
C ARG A 113 -11.26 5.72 -1.83
N GLN A 114 -11.24 6.47 -2.92
CA GLN A 114 -12.04 6.16 -4.12
C GLN A 114 -11.56 4.89 -4.80
N GLU A 115 -10.25 4.71 -4.90
CA GLU A 115 -9.65 3.49 -5.45
C GLU A 115 -9.97 2.25 -4.61
N LEU A 116 -9.86 2.33 -3.29
CA LEU A 116 -10.31 1.25 -2.40
C LEU A 116 -11.78 0.91 -2.59
N ALA A 117 -12.62 1.91 -2.86
CA ALA A 117 -14.04 1.67 -3.17
C ALA A 117 -14.20 1.01 -4.55
N ALA A 118 -13.42 1.40 -5.55
CA ALA A 118 -13.43 0.78 -6.87
C ALA A 118 -13.00 -0.70 -6.81
N VAL A 119 -11.90 -0.99 -6.11
CA VAL A 119 -11.45 -2.37 -5.86
C VAL A 119 -12.54 -3.19 -5.15
N ARG A 120 -13.20 -2.61 -4.17
CA ARG A 120 -14.31 -3.30 -3.46
C ARG A 120 -15.48 -3.62 -4.38
N LEU A 121 -15.81 -2.70 -5.28
CA LEU A 121 -16.92 -2.88 -6.23
C LEU A 121 -16.60 -3.93 -7.28
N ALA A 122 -15.38 -3.96 -7.79
CA ALA A 122 -14.91 -4.95 -8.75
C ALA A 122 -14.90 -6.37 -8.15
N GLY A 123 -14.42 -6.53 -6.93
CA GLY A 123 -14.40 -7.80 -6.19
C GLY A 123 -15.79 -8.33 -5.76
N GLY A 124 -16.85 -7.57 -6.08
CA GLY A 124 -18.25 -7.95 -5.81
C GLY A 124 -18.78 -7.42 -4.48
N ARG A 125 -20.06 -7.04 -4.49
CA ARG A 125 -20.77 -6.48 -3.32
C ARG A 125 -20.94 -7.45 -2.16
N ALA A 126 -20.74 -8.74 -2.39
CA ALA A 126 -20.90 -9.79 -1.37
C ALA A 126 -19.70 -9.85 -0.40
N ASP A 127 -18.56 -9.26 -0.74
CA ASP A 127 -17.39 -9.27 0.14
C ASP A 127 -17.58 -8.31 1.32
N THR A 128 -17.84 -8.87 2.49
CA THR A 128 -18.04 -8.13 3.76
C THR A 128 -16.79 -8.11 4.64
N ARG A 129 -15.70 -8.71 4.21
CA ARG A 129 -14.44 -8.73 4.95
C ARG A 129 -13.90 -7.33 5.18
N ARG A 130 -13.10 -7.20 6.21
CA ARG A 130 -12.48 -5.93 6.58
C ARG A 130 -11.19 -5.73 5.81
N TRP A 131 -10.96 -4.52 5.33
CA TRP A 131 -9.69 -4.16 4.73
C TRP A 131 -8.51 -4.45 5.67
N LEU A 132 -7.49 -5.12 5.13
CA LEU A 132 -6.17 -5.26 5.71
C LEU A 132 -5.18 -4.55 4.78
N LEU A 133 -4.78 -3.35 5.15
CA LEU A 133 -3.95 -2.45 4.35
C LEU A 133 -2.59 -2.30 4.99
N LYS A 134 -1.56 -2.11 4.18
CA LYS A 134 -0.19 -1.93 4.69
C LYS A 134 0.61 -1.02 3.78
N ASP A 135 1.18 0.03 4.34
CA ASP A 135 2.23 0.81 3.70
C ASP A 135 3.04 1.60 4.75
N PRO A 136 4.38 1.63 4.63
CA PRO A 136 5.22 2.46 5.50
C PRO A 136 4.93 3.95 5.39
N CYS A 137 4.50 4.42 4.22
CA CYS A 137 4.28 5.84 3.95
C CYS A 137 3.09 6.44 4.70
N HIS A 138 2.17 5.62 5.19
CA HIS A 138 1.08 6.10 6.05
C HIS A 138 1.59 6.81 7.32
N LEU A 139 2.84 6.54 7.76
CA LEU A 139 3.42 7.26 8.90
C LEU A 139 3.53 8.77 8.70
N PHE A 140 3.67 9.21 7.45
CA PHE A 140 3.82 10.63 7.12
C PHE A 140 2.49 11.38 7.01
N SER A 141 1.35 10.66 7.05
CA SER A 141 0.03 11.21 6.71
C SER A 141 -1.09 10.52 7.51
N LEU A 142 -0.87 10.37 8.82
CA LEU A 142 -1.86 9.69 9.68
C LEU A 142 -3.15 10.49 9.80
N ASP A 143 -3.07 11.82 9.82
CA ASP A 143 -4.25 12.67 9.92
C ASP A 143 -5.11 12.55 8.67
N GLU A 144 -4.50 12.60 7.48
CA GLU A 144 -5.17 12.42 6.20
C GLU A 144 -5.73 10.99 6.04
N LEU A 145 -5.00 9.99 6.52
CA LEU A 145 -5.49 8.62 6.58
C LEU A 145 -6.77 8.52 7.41
N PHE A 146 -6.79 9.12 8.59
CA PHE A 146 -7.98 9.09 9.46
C PHE A 146 -9.13 9.95 8.92
N GLU A 147 -8.85 11.05 8.23
CA GLU A 147 -9.87 11.81 7.50
C GLU A 147 -10.51 10.96 6.39
N ALA A 148 -9.72 10.27 5.59
CA ALA A 148 -10.19 9.42 4.50
C ALA A 148 -10.88 8.14 5.00
N LEU A 149 -10.36 7.53 6.06
CA LEU A 149 -10.82 6.28 6.65
C LEU A 149 -11.10 6.43 8.15
N PRO A 150 -12.18 7.12 8.55
CA PRO A 150 -12.45 7.48 9.96
C PRO A 150 -12.61 6.29 10.92
N LYS A 151 -12.85 5.09 10.38
CA LYS A 151 -12.98 3.85 11.17
C LYS A 151 -11.71 3.01 11.14
N ALA A 152 -10.63 3.50 10.54
CA ALA A 152 -9.37 2.79 10.51
C ALA A 152 -8.83 2.56 11.92
N ARG A 153 -8.21 1.42 12.11
CA ARG A 153 -7.35 1.14 13.26
C ARG A 153 -5.95 0.95 12.72
N VAL A 154 -4.99 1.62 13.32
CA VAL A 154 -3.59 1.57 12.89
C VAL A 154 -2.79 0.70 13.84
N VAL A 155 -2.02 -0.21 13.29
CA VAL A 155 -0.96 -0.94 14.00
C VAL A 155 0.36 -0.38 13.52
N TRP A 156 1.06 0.30 14.42
CA TRP A 156 2.36 0.87 14.14
C TRP A 156 3.45 -0.04 14.71
N LEU A 157 4.22 -0.69 13.82
CA LEU A 157 5.33 -1.53 14.23
C LEU A 157 6.56 -0.67 14.52
N HIS A 158 7.21 -1.01 15.62
CA HIS A 158 8.47 -0.41 16.02
C HIS A 158 9.56 -1.48 16.03
N ARG A 159 10.74 -1.10 15.60
CA ARG A 159 11.95 -1.91 15.71
C ARG A 159 13.11 -1.00 16.05
N ASP A 160 14.12 -1.54 16.73
CA ASP A 160 15.34 -0.80 17.03
C ASP A 160 15.95 -0.19 15.77
N PRO A 161 16.18 1.15 15.73
CA PRO A 161 16.69 1.84 14.55
C PRO A 161 18.03 1.29 14.05
N ALA A 162 18.91 0.85 14.94
CA ALA A 162 20.19 0.25 14.57
C ALA A 162 20.00 -1.07 13.80
N THR A 163 19.03 -1.88 14.25
CA THR A 163 18.66 -3.13 13.56
C THR A 163 18.00 -2.87 12.22
N VAL A 164 17.15 -1.85 12.11
CA VAL A 164 16.51 -1.44 10.85
C VAL A 164 17.56 -0.99 9.84
N SER A 165 18.52 -0.17 10.26
CA SER A 165 19.56 0.37 9.38
C SER A 165 20.57 -0.67 8.92
N ALA A 166 20.72 -1.79 9.64
CA ALA A 166 21.64 -2.88 9.31
C ALA A 166 21.01 -3.97 8.42
N SER A 167 19.71 -3.90 8.17
CA SER A 167 18.95 -4.91 7.41
C SER A 167 18.56 -4.41 6.03
#